data_a916f7d222f627b72903b0fcfc7a5bb2
#
_entry.id   a916f7d222f627b72903b0fcfc7a5bb2
#
_cell.length_a   1.000
_cell.length_b   1.000
_cell.length_c   1.000
_cell.angle_alpha   90.00
_cell.angle_beta   90.00
_cell.angle_gamma   90.00
#
_symmetry.space_group_name_H-M   'P 1'
#
loop_
_entity.id
_entity.type
_entity.pdbx_description
1 polymer ?
#
loop_
_entity_poly.entity_id
_entity_poly.type
_entity_poly.pdbx_seq_one_letter_code
_entity_poly.pdbx_strand_id
1 'polypeptide(L)'
;MALVVVAVGGWFVYRTLAGADCSGEVPLNVAAAPEIAPAVEAAAQAWVEDGAAVDGRCVAVTVSGTDPVDVAAAVAGLHGISLAGVGRASGTAVMPDVWVPDSSTWLLRLSAAAPGFAPTNNASVAHSPVVVAMPEPVATSFGWPDEQLTWTDLLQQITTGTQLRTGIVDPTRDSAGLSLLLAIGGAASAAGDGAQQAMTGALRALATGRSALRQDLVARFPRSADPAAVASALSAAALSEEDVIAYNAARPPISLAALYPQPASMSLDYPYAVLPGTDPARAAAAEALFSVLDTAAFKDRLGARGLRGPDGSWGQGFEAPRGARAGLPEPPSAAPQPTASSDAGGSAAPGGTPAGGPDPAAVDRALSTWTAVTLPARMLAVIDVSGSMLQRVPTAGGATRMQVTLQAAQRGLGLFDDSWAVGLWTFSTELAGGRDYREEQPVGPLSSQRSRLLASLNAITPKPTGDTGLYDTVLAAYESMQEGWEPGRVNSVVMLTDGRNDDADGISQEKLLADLQALVDPRRPIQVVIIGIGDGVSRDELESITKVTGGGVFVTEDPAKIGDIFLQAIALRPAAPG
;
A
#
# COMPACT_ATOMS: atom_id res chain seq x y z
N MET A 1 43.13 -44.10 -26.20
CA MET A 1 42.85 -43.55 -24.86
C MET A 1 43.80 -42.42 -24.43
N ALA A 2 45.11 -42.47 -24.74
CA ALA A 2 46.09 -41.44 -24.36
C ALA A 2 45.87 -40.06 -25.00
N LEU A 3 45.39 -39.94 -26.24
CA LEU A 3 45.16 -38.67 -26.97
C LEU A 3 43.97 -37.86 -26.41
N VAL A 4 42.91 -38.51 -25.89
CA VAL A 4 41.76 -37.85 -25.31
C VAL A 4 42.08 -37.24 -23.93
N VAL A 5 42.93 -37.91 -23.15
CA VAL A 5 43.40 -37.42 -21.83
C VAL A 5 44.31 -36.22 -21.99
N VAL A 6 45.16 -36.16 -23.03
CA VAL A 6 46.02 -35.02 -23.32
C VAL A 6 45.20 -33.83 -23.85
N ALA A 7 44.15 -34.04 -24.64
CA ALA A 7 43.28 -32.99 -25.12
C ALA A 7 42.42 -32.37 -23.99
N VAL A 8 41.86 -33.19 -23.10
CA VAL A 8 41.08 -32.73 -21.93
C VAL A 8 42.00 -32.07 -20.89
N GLY A 9 43.18 -32.64 -20.64
CA GLY A 9 44.20 -32.06 -19.76
C GLY A 9 44.75 -30.73 -20.31
N GLY A 10 45.03 -30.67 -21.62
CA GLY A 10 45.46 -29.45 -22.30
C GLY A 10 44.39 -28.35 -22.32
N TRP A 11 43.11 -28.71 -22.45
CA TRP A 11 42.00 -27.77 -22.38
C TRP A 11 41.77 -27.24 -20.95
N PHE A 12 41.92 -28.08 -19.94
CA PHE A 12 41.87 -27.67 -18.54
C PHE A 12 43.06 -26.77 -18.14
N VAL A 13 44.25 -27.11 -18.59
CA VAL A 13 45.48 -26.31 -18.36
C VAL A 13 45.42 -25.00 -19.15
N TYR A 14 44.89 -25.02 -20.37
CA TYR A 14 44.64 -23.80 -21.16
C TYR A 14 43.59 -22.91 -20.50
N ARG A 15 42.52 -23.46 -19.95
CA ARG A 15 41.48 -22.69 -19.21
C ARG A 15 42.03 -22.12 -17.88
N THR A 16 42.94 -22.81 -17.20
CA THR A 16 43.61 -22.32 -15.97
C THR A 16 44.76 -21.35 -16.25
N LEU A 17 45.37 -21.39 -17.45
CA LEU A 17 46.41 -20.44 -17.88
C LEU A 17 45.87 -19.26 -18.69
N ALA A 18 44.71 -19.40 -19.32
CA ALA A 18 43.88 -18.30 -19.85
C ALA A 18 43.03 -17.66 -18.75
N GLY A 19 43.44 -17.82 -17.49
CA GLY A 19 42.77 -17.22 -16.34
C GLY A 19 42.58 -15.72 -16.53
N ALA A 20 41.40 -15.28 -16.23
CA ALA A 20 40.85 -13.97 -16.40
C ALA A 20 41.90 -12.86 -16.38
N ASP A 21 41.97 -12.03 -17.43
CA ASP A 21 42.82 -10.82 -17.51
C ASP A 21 42.42 -9.76 -16.45
N CYS A 22 41.81 -10.17 -15.34
CA CYS A 22 41.37 -9.31 -14.26
C CYS A 22 42.11 -9.59 -12.96
N SER A 23 42.42 -8.54 -12.19
CA SER A 23 43.12 -8.63 -10.90
C SER A 23 42.27 -8.00 -9.78
N GLY A 24 42.08 -8.75 -8.70
CA GLY A 24 41.17 -8.35 -7.60
C GLY A 24 39.72 -8.67 -7.91
N GLU A 25 38.82 -8.37 -6.96
CA GLU A 25 37.40 -8.73 -7.03
C GLU A 25 36.51 -7.53 -6.75
N VAL A 26 35.43 -7.41 -7.48
CA VAL A 26 34.32 -6.48 -7.23
C VAL A 26 33.11 -7.31 -6.81
N PRO A 27 32.80 -7.40 -5.51
CA PRO A 27 31.62 -8.10 -5.04
C PRO A 27 30.37 -7.26 -5.36
N LEU A 28 29.36 -7.86 -5.98
CA LEU A 28 28.07 -7.26 -6.29
C LEU A 28 26.96 -8.08 -5.64
N ASN A 29 26.20 -7.45 -4.73
CA ASN A 29 25.08 -8.08 -4.04
C ASN A 29 23.77 -7.64 -4.70
N VAL A 30 22.97 -8.60 -5.16
CA VAL A 30 21.69 -8.39 -5.80
C VAL A 30 20.61 -9.03 -4.94
N ALA A 31 19.64 -8.25 -4.46
CA ALA A 31 18.39 -8.77 -3.90
C ALA A 31 17.33 -8.73 -4.99
N ALA A 32 16.73 -9.85 -5.30
CA ALA A 32 15.67 -9.97 -6.30
C ALA A 32 14.42 -10.61 -5.68
N ALA A 33 13.24 -10.27 -6.19
CA ALA A 33 12.01 -10.94 -5.80
C ALA A 33 12.14 -12.46 -6.01
N PRO A 34 11.59 -13.29 -5.13
CA PRO A 34 11.86 -14.73 -5.10
C PRO A 34 11.60 -15.44 -6.43
N GLU A 35 10.59 -15.04 -7.18
CA GLU A 35 10.19 -15.65 -8.45
C GLU A 35 11.17 -15.35 -9.60
N ILE A 36 11.80 -14.15 -9.61
CA ILE A 36 12.78 -13.80 -10.65
C ILE A 36 14.22 -14.13 -10.25
N ALA A 37 14.52 -14.24 -8.96
CA ALA A 37 15.88 -14.46 -8.44
C ALA A 37 16.61 -15.64 -9.12
N PRO A 38 16.00 -16.81 -9.36
CA PRO A 38 16.69 -17.92 -10.03
C PRO A 38 17.10 -17.63 -11.48
N ALA A 39 16.32 -16.81 -12.21
CA ALA A 39 16.67 -16.40 -13.57
C ALA A 39 17.85 -15.41 -13.57
N VAL A 40 17.83 -14.44 -12.64
CA VAL A 40 18.92 -13.47 -12.45
C VAL A 40 20.20 -14.17 -12.02
N GLU A 41 20.13 -15.10 -11.05
CA GLU A 41 21.27 -15.90 -10.58
C GLU A 41 21.91 -16.69 -11.72
N ALA A 42 21.10 -17.42 -12.52
CA ALA A 42 21.60 -18.19 -13.64
C ALA A 42 22.25 -17.31 -14.74
N ALA A 43 21.74 -16.10 -14.96
CA ALA A 43 22.31 -15.15 -15.89
C ALA A 43 23.64 -14.58 -15.36
N ALA A 44 23.68 -14.20 -14.09
CA ALA A 44 24.87 -13.70 -13.42
C ALA A 44 25.99 -14.74 -13.36
N GLN A 45 25.65 -16.00 -13.05
CA GLN A 45 26.63 -17.10 -13.04
C GLN A 45 27.24 -17.34 -14.41
N ALA A 46 26.41 -17.38 -15.47
CA ALA A 46 26.92 -17.53 -16.84
C ALA A 46 27.84 -16.38 -17.22
N TRP A 47 27.48 -15.15 -16.87
CA TRP A 47 28.31 -13.96 -17.11
C TRP A 47 29.66 -14.03 -16.38
N VAL A 48 29.67 -14.46 -15.12
CA VAL A 48 30.91 -14.64 -14.34
C VAL A 48 31.77 -15.75 -14.93
N GLU A 49 31.19 -16.86 -15.36
CA GLU A 49 31.90 -17.96 -16.04
C GLU A 49 32.50 -17.55 -17.38
N ASP A 50 31.89 -16.57 -18.07
CA ASP A 50 32.40 -16.00 -19.31
C ASP A 50 33.49 -14.93 -19.07
N GLY A 51 33.94 -14.72 -17.81
CA GLY A 51 35.03 -13.83 -17.46
C GLY A 51 34.58 -12.39 -17.18
N ALA A 52 33.47 -12.19 -16.48
CA ALA A 52 32.96 -10.88 -16.09
C ALA A 52 34.06 -10.01 -15.42
N ALA A 53 34.34 -8.84 -15.99
CA ALA A 53 35.33 -7.91 -15.44
C ALA A 53 34.88 -6.46 -15.66
N VAL A 54 35.21 -5.60 -14.69
CA VAL A 54 34.99 -4.16 -14.74
C VAL A 54 36.25 -3.45 -14.28
N ASP A 55 36.76 -2.51 -15.07
CA ASP A 55 38.00 -1.77 -14.83
C ASP A 55 39.22 -2.69 -14.51
N GLY A 56 39.32 -3.85 -15.18
CA GLY A 56 40.41 -4.82 -14.98
C GLY A 56 40.28 -5.63 -13.68
N ARG A 57 39.15 -5.58 -12.97
CA ARG A 57 38.85 -6.38 -11.79
C ARG A 57 37.74 -7.40 -12.11
N CYS A 58 37.90 -8.63 -11.61
CA CYS A 58 36.87 -9.66 -11.78
C CYS A 58 35.60 -9.32 -10.98
N VAL A 59 34.42 -9.59 -11.54
CA VAL A 59 33.15 -9.38 -10.83
C VAL A 59 32.72 -10.70 -10.18
N ALA A 60 32.31 -10.62 -8.91
CA ALA A 60 31.67 -11.73 -8.20
C ALA A 60 30.24 -11.31 -7.82
N VAL A 61 29.24 -12.01 -8.34
CA VAL A 61 27.83 -11.66 -8.10
C VAL A 61 27.22 -12.64 -7.11
N THR A 62 26.57 -12.10 -6.09
CA THR A 62 25.72 -12.86 -5.15
C THR A 62 24.29 -12.42 -5.34
N VAL A 63 23.40 -13.34 -5.75
CA VAL A 63 21.97 -13.07 -5.90
C VAL A 63 21.21 -13.73 -4.74
N SER A 64 20.36 -12.97 -4.07
CA SER A 64 19.46 -13.46 -3.02
C SER A 64 18.00 -13.27 -3.41
N GLY A 65 17.22 -14.36 -3.32
CA GLY A 65 15.75 -14.27 -3.39
C GLY A 65 15.22 -13.68 -2.09
N THR A 66 14.72 -12.45 -2.13
CA THR A 66 14.29 -11.72 -0.92
C THR A 66 12.94 -11.05 -1.19
N ASP A 67 11.99 -11.23 -0.28
CA ASP A 67 10.70 -10.55 -0.38
C ASP A 67 10.89 -9.03 -0.49
N PRO A 68 10.24 -8.38 -1.47
CA PRO A 68 10.37 -6.92 -1.65
C PRO A 68 10.06 -6.11 -0.40
N VAL A 69 9.12 -6.57 0.43
CA VAL A 69 8.75 -5.92 1.68
C VAL A 69 9.90 -5.84 2.68
N ASP A 70 10.77 -6.86 2.72
CA ASP A 70 11.91 -6.90 3.66
C ASP A 70 13.02 -5.94 3.24
N VAL A 71 13.31 -5.87 1.94
CA VAL A 71 14.25 -4.88 1.40
C VAL A 71 13.71 -3.46 1.58
N ALA A 72 12.42 -3.23 1.30
CA ALA A 72 11.78 -1.94 1.53
C ALA A 72 11.83 -1.50 2.99
N ALA A 73 11.64 -2.44 3.95
CA ALA A 73 11.79 -2.17 5.38
C ALA A 73 13.23 -1.76 5.73
N ALA A 74 14.24 -2.46 5.18
CA ALA A 74 15.65 -2.17 5.42
C ALA A 74 16.03 -0.78 4.88
N VAL A 75 15.65 -0.47 3.64
CA VAL A 75 15.88 0.85 3.02
C VAL A 75 15.20 1.95 3.81
N ALA A 76 13.92 1.78 4.16
CA ALA A 76 13.18 2.75 4.98
C ALA A 76 13.88 3.01 6.32
N GLY A 77 14.34 1.94 6.99
CA GLY A 77 15.08 2.02 8.25
C GLY A 77 16.37 2.85 8.15
N LEU A 78 17.12 2.73 7.06
CA LEU A 78 18.33 3.54 6.81
C LEU A 78 18.02 5.04 6.67
N HIS A 79 16.87 5.37 6.11
CA HIS A 79 16.40 6.76 5.98
C HIS A 79 15.65 7.26 7.23
N GLY A 80 15.60 6.46 8.31
CA GLY A 80 14.91 6.83 9.55
C GLY A 80 13.39 6.93 9.42
N ILE A 81 12.79 6.31 8.39
CA ILE A 81 11.34 6.30 8.13
C ILE A 81 10.77 4.88 8.27
N SER A 82 9.46 4.79 8.33
CA SER A 82 8.72 3.53 8.20
C SER A 82 7.65 3.67 7.14
N LEU A 83 7.53 2.67 6.26
CA LEU A 83 6.41 2.58 5.32
C LEU A 83 5.20 1.92 5.99
N ALA A 84 4.01 2.46 5.72
CA ALA A 84 2.77 1.93 6.27
C ALA A 84 2.60 0.44 5.94
N GLY A 85 2.35 -0.39 6.96
CA GLY A 85 2.13 -1.83 6.85
C GLY A 85 3.37 -2.68 6.59
N VAL A 86 4.54 -2.08 6.33
CA VAL A 86 5.79 -2.80 6.01
C VAL A 86 6.48 -3.32 7.29
N GLY A 87 6.36 -2.58 8.39
CA GLY A 87 7.05 -2.91 9.64
C GLY A 87 8.49 -2.41 9.68
N ARG A 88 9.24 -2.90 10.66
CA ARG A 88 10.68 -2.60 10.80
C ARG A 88 11.51 -3.73 10.22
N ALA A 89 12.66 -3.40 9.64
CA ALA A 89 13.62 -4.40 9.20
C ALA A 89 14.09 -5.26 10.37
N SER A 90 14.27 -6.55 10.14
CA SER A 90 15.06 -7.39 11.05
C SER A 90 16.50 -6.85 11.05
N GLY A 91 17.12 -6.70 12.21
CA GLY A 91 18.46 -6.08 12.36
C GLY A 91 19.63 -6.82 11.69
N THR A 92 19.34 -7.85 10.89
CA THR A 92 20.31 -8.66 10.12
C THR A 92 20.21 -8.44 8.60
N ALA A 93 19.33 -7.53 8.13
CA ALA A 93 19.17 -7.29 6.70
C ALA A 93 20.44 -6.64 6.12
N VAL A 94 21.11 -7.35 5.21
CA VAL A 94 22.23 -6.82 4.43
C VAL A 94 21.67 -5.98 3.30
N MET A 95 22.13 -4.72 3.18
CA MET A 95 21.73 -3.86 2.07
C MET A 95 22.33 -4.36 0.76
N PRO A 96 21.53 -4.58 -0.27
CA PRO A 96 22.03 -4.94 -1.57
C PRO A 96 22.62 -3.71 -2.30
N ASP A 97 23.50 -3.96 -3.27
CA ASP A 97 23.94 -2.93 -4.22
C ASP A 97 22.87 -2.69 -5.30
N VAL A 98 22.19 -3.78 -5.68
CA VAL A 98 21.11 -3.80 -6.67
C VAL A 98 19.86 -4.43 -6.06
N TRP A 99 18.71 -3.81 -6.31
CA TRP A 99 17.42 -4.34 -5.92
C TRP A 99 16.53 -4.53 -7.15
N VAL A 100 15.97 -5.74 -7.29
CA VAL A 100 14.99 -6.10 -8.32
C VAL A 100 13.71 -6.53 -7.64
N PRO A 101 12.87 -5.58 -7.15
CA PRO A 101 11.57 -5.91 -6.58
C PRO A 101 10.59 -6.41 -7.65
N ASP A 102 9.47 -6.96 -7.23
CA ASP A 102 8.38 -7.37 -8.14
C ASP A 102 7.70 -6.18 -8.83
N SER A 103 7.76 -4.98 -8.25
CA SER A 103 7.10 -3.80 -8.80
C SER A 103 7.83 -2.49 -8.51
N SER A 104 7.79 -1.56 -9.46
CA SER A 104 8.23 -0.18 -9.31
C SER A 104 7.45 0.61 -8.25
N THR A 105 6.29 0.12 -7.82
CA THR A 105 5.53 0.73 -6.72
C THR A 105 6.30 0.78 -5.41
N TRP A 106 7.23 -0.15 -5.18
CA TRP A 106 8.11 -0.10 -4.00
C TRP A 106 9.07 1.08 -4.05
N LEU A 107 9.69 1.31 -5.21
CA LEU A 107 10.59 2.45 -5.43
C LEU A 107 9.81 3.76 -5.30
N LEU A 108 8.61 3.81 -5.86
CA LEU A 108 7.71 4.96 -5.78
C LEU A 108 7.36 5.32 -4.33
N ARG A 109 6.98 4.33 -3.51
CA ARG A 109 6.64 4.52 -2.09
C ARG A 109 7.84 5.00 -1.28
N LEU A 110 9.03 4.44 -1.53
CA LEU A 110 10.25 4.87 -0.87
C LEU A 110 10.65 6.28 -1.29
N SER A 111 10.61 6.61 -2.59
CA SER A 111 10.95 7.95 -3.09
C SER A 111 10.01 9.03 -2.55
N ALA A 112 8.73 8.70 -2.36
CA ALA A 112 7.76 9.62 -1.78
C ALA A 112 7.98 9.86 -0.27
N ALA A 113 8.42 8.83 0.47
CA ALA A 113 8.55 8.88 1.92
C ALA A 113 9.97 9.25 2.40
N ALA A 114 11.01 8.98 1.60
CA ALA A 114 12.42 9.19 1.94
C ALA A 114 13.07 10.22 1.02
N PRO A 115 13.13 11.51 1.41
CA PRO A 115 13.85 12.51 0.67
C PRO A 115 15.32 12.07 0.46
N GLY A 116 15.77 12.07 -0.81
CA GLY A 116 17.13 11.62 -1.17
C GLY A 116 17.24 10.14 -1.55
N PHE A 117 16.20 9.33 -1.43
CA PHE A 117 16.17 8.01 -2.04
C PHE A 117 15.94 8.16 -3.55
N ALA A 118 17.00 8.06 -4.31
CA ALA A 118 17.00 8.20 -5.77
C ALA A 118 17.87 7.09 -6.38
N PRO A 119 17.33 5.88 -6.56
CA PRO A 119 18.07 4.79 -7.22
C PRO A 119 18.32 5.14 -8.68
N THR A 120 19.44 4.66 -9.21
CA THR A 120 19.76 4.79 -10.64
C THR A 120 19.34 3.51 -11.38
N ASN A 121 19.10 3.62 -12.68
CA ASN A 121 18.65 2.55 -13.56
C ASN A 121 17.38 1.85 -13.03
N ASN A 122 16.22 2.42 -13.30
CA ASN A 122 14.92 1.86 -12.91
C ASN A 122 14.21 1.13 -14.06
N ALA A 123 14.97 0.65 -15.06
CA ALA A 123 14.41 -0.03 -16.20
C ALA A 123 13.84 -1.39 -15.79
N SER A 124 12.72 -1.77 -16.37
CA SER A 124 12.12 -3.08 -16.17
C SER A 124 12.98 -4.17 -16.83
N VAL A 125 13.20 -5.29 -16.13
CA VAL A 125 13.88 -6.48 -16.68
C VAL A 125 12.92 -7.64 -16.94
N ALA A 126 11.71 -7.59 -16.39
CA ALA A 126 10.67 -8.61 -16.59
C ALA A 126 9.29 -8.02 -16.36
N HIS A 127 8.26 -8.74 -16.79
CA HIS A 127 6.86 -8.45 -16.49
C HIS A 127 6.08 -9.71 -16.09
N SER A 128 5.09 -9.53 -15.20
CA SER A 128 4.04 -10.51 -14.93
C SER A 128 2.71 -9.77 -14.74
N PRO A 129 1.74 -9.91 -15.64
CA PRO A 129 0.42 -9.30 -15.47
C PRO A 129 -0.23 -9.75 -14.16
N VAL A 130 -0.91 -8.86 -13.47
CA VAL A 130 -1.78 -9.24 -12.35
C VAL A 130 -3.10 -9.71 -12.91
N VAL A 131 -3.50 -10.91 -12.53
CA VAL A 131 -4.71 -11.60 -12.98
C VAL A 131 -5.64 -11.89 -11.82
N VAL A 132 -6.91 -12.19 -12.12
CA VAL A 132 -7.81 -12.81 -11.14
C VAL A 132 -7.69 -14.32 -11.27
N ALA A 133 -7.00 -14.94 -10.31
CA ALA A 133 -6.86 -16.38 -10.23
C ALA A 133 -8.14 -16.99 -9.65
N MET A 134 -8.73 -17.97 -10.35
CA MET A 134 -9.91 -18.71 -9.91
C MET A 134 -9.71 -20.21 -10.14
N PRO A 135 -10.20 -21.11 -9.27
CA PRO A 135 -10.32 -22.52 -9.61
C PRO A 135 -11.08 -22.70 -10.93
N GLU A 136 -10.58 -23.52 -11.87
CA GLU A 136 -11.19 -23.67 -13.20
C GLU A 136 -12.72 -23.92 -13.17
N PRO A 137 -13.28 -24.79 -12.28
CA PRO A 137 -14.73 -24.96 -12.21
C PRO A 137 -15.48 -23.66 -11.85
N VAL A 138 -14.89 -22.81 -11.02
CA VAL A 138 -15.47 -21.50 -10.67
C VAL A 138 -15.36 -20.55 -11.86
N ALA A 139 -14.18 -20.46 -12.48
CA ALA A 139 -13.97 -19.61 -13.66
C ALA A 139 -14.92 -19.95 -14.81
N THR A 140 -15.15 -21.24 -15.05
CA THR A 140 -16.09 -21.72 -16.08
C THR A 140 -17.53 -21.25 -15.80
N SER A 141 -17.94 -21.15 -14.53
CA SER A 141 -19.28 -20.61 -14.20
C SER A 141 -19.44 -19.12 -14.49
N PHE A 142 -18.33 -18.40 -14.70
CA PHE A 142 -18.27 -17.02 -15.16
C PHE A 142 -18.01 -16.89 -16.67
N GLY A 143 -18.15 -17.98 -17.45
CA GLY A 143 -17.98 -17.98 -18.90
C GLY A 143 -16.54 -18.09 -19.40
N TRP A 144 -15.54 -18.25 -18.49
CA TRP A 144 -14.16 -18.45 -18.91
C TRP A 144 -14.00 -19.78 -19.69
N PRO A 145 -13.22 -19.83 -20.77
CA PRO A 145 -12.31 -18.81 -21.28
C PRO A 145 -12.92 -17.86 -22.32
N ASP A 146 -14.18 -18.05 -22.71
CA ASP A 146 -14.81 -17.39 -23.86
C ASP A 146 -15.34 -15.99 -23.55
N GLU A 147 -15.77 -15.76 -22.29
CA GLU A 147 -16.25 -14.46 -21.81
C GLU A 147 -15.13 -13.69 -21.10
N GLN A 148 -15.10 -12.36 -21.34
CA GLN A 148 -14.12 -11.48 -20.75
C GLN A 148 -14.67 -10.81 -19.50
N LEU A 149 -14.11 -11.11 -18.34
CA LEU A 149 -14.44 -10.46 -17.07
C LEU A 149 -13.98 -8.99 -17.06
N THR A 150 -14.83 -8.10 -16.56
CA THR A 150 -14.45 -6.71 -16.28
C THR A 150 -14.24 -6.49 -14.77
N TRP A 151 -13.51 -5.42 -14.41
CA TRP A 151 -13.38 -5.02 -13.01
C TRP A 151 -14.71 -4.59 -12.40
N THR A 152 -15.62 -4.05 -13.21
CA THR A 152 -16.97 -3.69 -12.77
C THR A 152 -17.78 -4.93 -12.42
N ASP A 153 -17.71 -5.99 -13.24
CA ASP A 153 -18.38 -7.27 -12.95
C ASP A 153 -17.83 -7.89 -11.66
N LEU A 154 -16.50 -7.89 -11.51
CA LEU A 154 -15.86 -8.40 -10.31
C LEU A 154 -16.26 -7.60 -9.06
N LEU A 155 -16.26 -6.27 -9.14
CA LEU A 155 -16.70 -5.39 -8.07
C LEU A 155 -18.15 -5.70 -7.66
N GLN A 156 -19.04 -5.87 -8.62
CA GLN A 156 -20.42 -6.24 -8.37
C GLN A 156 -20.52 -7.60 -7.66
N GLN A 157 -19.79 -8.62 -8.14
CA GLN A 157 -19.78 -9.95 -7.51
C GLN A 157 -19.22 -9.92 -6.08
N ILE A 158 -18.19 -9.11 -5.82
CA ILE A 158 -17.62 -8.96 -4.48
C ILE A 158 -18.61 -8.28 -3.52
N THR A 159 -19.35 -7.28 -4.00
CA THR A 159 -20.21 -6.44 -3.14
C THR A 159 -21.61 -7.01 -2.93
N THR A 160 -22.17 -7.70 -3.91
CA THR A 160 -23.54 -8.21 -3.89
C THR A 160 -23.63 -9.73 -3.89
N GLY A 161 -22.56 -10.42 -4.30
CA GLY A 161 -22.52 -11.87 -4.47
C GLY A 161 -22.23 -12.61 -3.17
N THR A 162 -23.02 -13.63 -2.89
CA THR A 162 -22.73 -14.61 -1.83
C THR A 162 -21.85 -15.75 -2.32
N GLN A 163 -21.51 -15.77 -3.62
CA GLN A 163 -20.89 -16.91 -4.29
C GLN A 163 -19.37 -16.84 -4.35
N LEU A 164 -18.77 -15.65 -4.36
CA LEU A 164 -17.31 -15.49 -4.41
C LEU A 164 -16.71 -15.30 -3.02
N ARG A 165 -15.84 -16.22 -2.65
CA ARG A 165 -14.93 -16.08 -1.52
C ARG A 165 -13.63 -15.47 -2.02
N THR A 166 -13.58 -14.15 -2.00
CA THR A 166 -12.42 -13.42 -2.48
C THR A 166 -11.32 -13.34 -1.44
N GLY A 167 -10.08 -13.41 -1.89
CA GLY A 167 -8.90 -13.20 -1.05
C GLY A 167 -7.96 -12.17 -1.65
N ILE A 168 -7.14 -11.61 -0.78
CA ILE A 168 -6.11 -10.64 -1.15
C ILE A 168 -4.90 -10.81 -0.23
N VAL A 169 -3.69 -10.73 -0.79
CA VAL A 169 -2.51 -10.49 0.04
C VAL A 169 -2.53 -9.03 0.46
N ASP A 170 -2.08 -8.74 1.67
CA ASP A 170 -2.12 -7.38 2.21
C ASP A 170 -1.43 -6.39 1.24
N PRO A 171 -2.15 -5.45 0.65
CA PRO A 171 -1.64 -4.52 -0.36
C PRO A 171 -0.50 -3.62 0.13
N THR A 172 -0.34 -3.47 1.44
CA THR A 172 0.79 -2.74 2.00
C THR A 172 2.10 -3.52 1.89
N ARG A 173 2.01 -4.84 1.66
CA ARG A 173 3.11 -5.80 1.64
C ARG A 173 3.28 -6.55 0.32
N ASP A 174 2.32 -6.44 -0.59
CA ASP A 174 2.25 -7.22 -1.84
C ASP A 174 1.77 -6.36 -3.00
N SER A 175 2.50 -6.40 -4.12
CA SER A 175 2.21 -5.56 -5.28
C SER A 175 1.02 -6.05 -6.09
N ALA A 176 0.72 -7.35 -6.12
CA ALA A 176 -0.47 -7.88 -6.79
C ALA A 176 -1.75 -7.46 -6.02
N GLY A 177 -1.70 -7.50 -4.69
CA GLY A 177 -2.76 -6.98 -3.84
C GLY A 177 -3.00 -5.48 -4.05
N LEU A 178 -1.92 -4.69 -4.16
CA LEU A 178 -2.02 -3.26 -4.48
C LEU A 178 -2.63 -3.02 -5.86
N SER A 179 -2.21 -3.80 -6.87
CA SER A 179 -2.77 -3.73 -8.22
C SER A 179 -4.29 -3.97 -8.22
N LEU A 180 -4.77 -4.97 -7.46
CA LEU A 180 -6.20 -5.22 -7.29
C LEU A 180 -6.92 -4.01 -6.67
N LEU A 181 -6.37 -3.40 -5.61
CA LEU A 181 -6.99 -2.24 -5.00
C LEU A 181 -7.13 -1.06 -5.96
N LEU A 182 -6.09 -0.79 -6.76
CA LEU A 182 -6.09 0.28 -7.75
C LEU A 182 -7.14 0.01 -8.84
N ALA A 183 -7.23 -1.23 -9.32
CA ALA A 183 -8.19 -1.63 -10.35
C ALA A 183 -9.64 -1.54 -9.86
N ILE A 184 -9.91 -2.02 -8.64
CA ILE A 184 -11.25 -1.92 -8.01
C ILE A 184 -11.60 -0.46 -7.71
N GLY A 185 -10.61 0.35 -7.28
CA GLY A 185 -10.79 1.79 -7.08
C GLY A 185 -11.21 2.51 -8.36
N GLY A 186 -10.58 2.17 -9.50
CA GLY A 186 -10.97 2.65 -10.82
C GLY A 186 -12.38 2.24 -11.23
N ALA A 187 -12.73 0.96 -11.04
CA ALA A 187 -14.08 0.45 -11.33
C ALA A 187 -15.15 1.09 -10.43
N ALA A 188 -14.86 1.26 -9.14
CA ALA A 188 -15.77 1.93 -8.21
C ALA A 188 -15.99 3.39 -8.60
N SER A 189 -14.95 4.11 -8.99
CA SER A 189 -15.04 5.51 -9.43
C SER A 189 -15.95 5.66 -10.66
N ALA A 190 -15.99 4.67 -11.54
CA ALA A 190 -16.88 4.65 -12.69
C ALA A 190 -18.37 4.46 -12.33
N ALA A 191 -18.69 4.05 -11.09
CA ALA A 191 -20.07 3.85 -10.61
C ALA A 191 -20.77 5.17 -10.21
N GLY A 192 -20.14 6.34 -10.37
CA GLY A 192 -20.74 7.65 -10.07
C GLY A 192 -21.14 7.79 -8.60
N ASP A 193 -22.39 8.14 -8.34
CA ASP A 193 -22.92 8.39 -6.98
C ASP A 193 -22.83 7.17 -6.04
N GLY A 194 -22.72 5.96 -6.59
CA GLY A 194 -22.53 4.71 -5.84
C GLY A 194 -21.06 4.35 -5.54
N ALA A 195 -20.09 5.10 -6.05
CA ALA A 195 -18.67 4.77 -6.01
C ALA A 195 -18.15 4.47 -4.61
N GLN A 196 -18.46 5.32 -3.64
CA GLN A 196 -18.00 5.18 -2.25
C GLN A 196 -18.60 3.94 -1.57
N GLN A 197 -19.87 3.67 -1.81
CA GLN A 197 -20.53 2.49 -1.24
C GLN A 197 -19.97 1.20 -1.83
N ALA A 198 -19.79 1.16 -3.16
CA ALA A 198 -19.20 0.03 -3.87
C ALA A 198 -17.76 -0.25 -3.39
N MET A 199 -16.92 0.78 -3.29
CA MET A 199 -15.55 0.67 -2.79
C MET A 199 -15.52 0.16 -1.34
N THR A 200 -16.36 0.71 -0.47
CA THR A 200 -16.45 0.28 0.94
C THR A 200 -16.85 -1.19 1.06
N GLY A 201 -17.86 -1.61 0.28
CA GLY A 201 -18.30 -3.01 0.25
C GLY A 201 -17.19 -3.95 -0.19
N ALA A 202 -16.47 -3.59 -1.26
CA ALA A 202 -15.35 -4.37 -1.77
C ALA A 202 -14.20 -4.48 -0.76
N LEU A 203 -13.78 -3.36 -0.16
CA LEU A 203 -12.72 -3.36 0.84
C LEU A 203 -13.04 -4.24 2.05
N ARG A 204 -14.28 -4.24 2.52
CA ARG A 204 -14.71 -5.11 3.62
C ARG A 204 -14.67 -6.58 3.25
N ALA A 205 -15.18 -6.92 2.07
CA ALA A 205 -15.17 -8.30 1.58
C ALA A 205 -13.72 -8.80 1.44
N LEU A 206 -12.84 -8.01 0.84
CA LEU A 206 -11.42 -8.32 0.67
C LEU A 206 -10.69 -8.40 2.03
N ALA A 207 -10.99 -7.50 2.96
CA ALA A 207 -10.39 -7.51 4.30
C ALA A 207 -10.69 -8.81 5.06
N THR A 208 -11.89 -9.37 4.89
CA THR A 208 -12.27 -10.67 5.49
C THR A 208 -11.44 -11.81 4.90
N GLY A 209 -11.06 -11.72 3.61
CA GLY A 209 -10.24 -12.70 2.90
C GLY A 209 -8.73 -12.42 2.95
N ARG A 210 -8.28 -11.42 3.70
CA ARG A 210 -6.87 -11.00 3.76
C ARG A 210 -5.93 -12.10 4.23
N SER A 211 -4.74 -12.12 3.64
CA SER A 211 -3.58 -12.90 4.08
C SER A 211 -2.36 -12.00 4.20
N ALA A 212 -1.48 -12.27 5.16
CA ALA A 212 -0.22 -11.52 5.29
C ALA A 212 0.84 -11.99 4.28
N LEU A 213 0.74 -13.24 3.83
CA LEU A 213 1.70 -13.88 2.93
C LEU A 213 0.98 -14.48 1.71
N ARG A 214 1.62 -14.40 0.55
CA ARG A 214 1.12 -14.94 -0.71
C ARG A 214 0.92 -16.46 -0.65
N GLN A 215 1.88 -17.19 -0.12
CA GLN A 215 1.80 -18.63 0.04
C GLN A 215 0.61 -19.07 0.91
N ASP A 216 0.28 -18.34 1.96
CA ASP A 216 -0.87 -18.64 2.83
C ASP A 216 -2.19 -18.39 2.10
N LEU A 217 -2.25 -17.34 1.26
CA LEU A 217 -3.42 -17.10 0.40
C LEU A 217 -3.62 -18.22 -0.61
N VAL A 218 -2.56 -18.60 -1.33
CA VAL A 218 -2.57 -19.68 -2.33
C VAL A 218 -2.94 -21.02 -1.69
N ALA A 219 -2.50 -21.29 -0.46
CA ALA A 219 -2.86 -22.50 0.27
C ALA A 219 -4.36 -22.64 0.60
N ARG A 220 -5.15 -21.54 0.47
CA ARG A 220 -6.61 -21.51 0.72
C ARG A 220 -7.44 -21.92 -0.51
N PHE A 221 -6.84 -22.07 -1.69
CA PHE A 221 -7.52 -22.63 -2.85
C PHE A 221 -7.91 -24.09 -2.63
N PRO A 222 -8.92 -24.62 -3.35
CA PRO A 222 -9.41 -25.98 -3.15
C PRO A 222 -8.32 -27.03 -3.34
N ARG A 223 -8.19 -27.95 -2.38
CA ARG A 223 -7.25 -29.08 -2.43
C ARG A 223 -7.91 -30.39 -2.81
N SER A 224 -9.18 -30.35 -3.17
CA SER A 224 -9.99 -31.51 -3.59
C SER A 224 -11.04 -31.04 -4.60
N ALA A 225 -11.37 -31.91 -5.55
CA ALA A 225 -12.44 -31.68 -6.52
C ALA A 225 -13.86 -31.94 -5.95
N ASP A 226 -13.97 -32.26 -4.66
CA ASP A 226 -15.25 -32.39 -4.00
C ASP A 226 -16.01 -31.02 -4.04
N PRO A 227 -17.26 -31.00 -4.53
CA PRO A 227 -18.05 -29.76 -4.61
C PRO A 227 -18.16 -28.99 -3.29
N ALA A 228 -18.25 -29.69 -2.15
CA ALA A 228 -18.30 -29.04 -0.84
C ALA A 228 -16.95 -28.38 -0.47
N ALA A 229 -15.82 -29.01 -0.82
CA ALA A 229 -14.49 -28.44 -0.64
C ALA A 229 -14.30 -27.21 -1.54
N VAL A 230 -14.72 -27.26 -2.80
CA VAL A 230 -14.67 -26.12 -3.73
C VAL A 230 -15.54 -24.96 -3.22
N ALA A 231 -16.76 -25.24 -2.77
CA ALA A 231 -17.68 -24.23 -2.28
C ALA A 231 -17.22 -23.55 -0.98
N SER A 232 -16.39 -24.22 -0.16
CA SER A 232 -15.88 -23.69 1.11
C SER A 232 -14.51 -23.02 1.02
N ALA A 233 -13.74 -23.26 -0.04
CA ALA A 233 -12.41 -22.74 -0.25
C ALA A 233 -12.40 -21.33 -0.88
N LEU A 234 -11.20 -20.77 -1.08
CA LEU A 234 -11.01 -19.51 -1.81
C LEU A 234 -11.47 -19.68 -3.26
N SER A 235 -12.30 -18.75 -3.74
CA SER A 235 -12.88 -18.79 -5.09
C SER A 235 -12.18 -17.83 -6.05
N ALA A 236 -11.59 -16.74 -5.56
CA ALA A 236 -10.91 -15.77 -6.40
C ALA A 236 -9.86 -14.99 -5.59
N ALA A 237 -8.71 -14.72 -6.21
CA ALA A 237 -7.69 -13.86 -5.65
C ALA A 237 -6.92 -13.14 -6.77
N ALA A 238 -6.41 -11.93 -6.47
CA ALA A 238 -5.42 -11.30 -7.34
C ALA A 238 -4.06 -11.96 -7.09
N LEU A 239 -3.46 -12.48 -8.14
CA LEU A 239 -2.14 -13.07 -8.17
C LEU A 239 -1.41 -12.61 -9.43
N SER A 240 -0.10 -12.79 -9.48
CA SER A 240 0.62 -12.63 -10.74
C SER A 240 0.30 -13.77 -11.71
N GLU A 241 0.49 -13.55 -13.00
CA GLU A 241 0.40 -14.61 -14.01
C GLU A 241 1.40 -15.73 -13.70
N GLU A 242 2.59 -15.35 -13.22
CA GLU A 242 3.63 -16.29 -12.79
C GLU A 242 3.15 -17.18 -11.64
N ASP A 243 2.51 -16.62 -10.60
CA ASP A 243 1.94 -17.38 -9.47
C ASP A 243 0.97 -18.48 -9.97
N VAL A 244 0.13 -18.16 -10.97
CA VAL A 244 -0.82 -19.12 -11.54
C VAL A 244 -0.09 -20.21 -12.33
N ILE A 245 0.94 -19.85 -13.12
CA ILE A 245 1.77 -20.80 -13.86
C ILE A 245 2.49 -21.74 -12.88
N ALA A 246 3.15 -21.18 -11.85
CA ALA A 246 3.88 -21.95 -10.84
C ALA A 246 2.94 -22.89 -10.05
N TYR A 247 1.76 -22.39 -9.66
CA TYR A 247 0.75 -23.22 -9.00
C TYR A 247 0.32 -24.41 -9.86
N ASN A 248 0.03 -24.17 -11.13
CA ASN A 248 -0.41 -25.23 -12.06
C ASN A 248 0.71 -26.21 -12.41
N ALA A 249 1.97 -25.74 -12.47
CA ALA A 249 3.14 -26.60 -12.68
C ALA A 249 3.32 -27.66 -11.57
N ALA A 250 2.87 -27.36 -10.34
CA ALA A 250 2.84 -28.31 -9.23
C ALA A 250 1.74 -29.38 -9.35
N ARG A 251 0.92 -29.34 -10.42
CA ARG A 251 -0.17 -30.29 -10.72
C ARG A 251 -1.16 -30.48 -9.56
N PRO A 252 -1.79 -29.37 -9.11
CA PRO A 252 -2.78 -29.46 -8.05
C PRO A 252 -4.01 -30.26 -8.48
N PRO A 253 -4.86 -30.74 -7.54
CA PRO A 253 -6.11 -31.44 -7.87
C PRO A 253 -7.09 -30.58 -8.69
N ILE A 254 -7.03 -29.26 -8.57
CA ILE A 254 -7.79 -28.29 -9.36
C ILE A 254 -6.83 -27.21 -9.81
N SER A 255 -6.71 -27.03 -11.12
CA SER A 255 -5.93 -25.95 -11.71
C SER A 255 -6.59 -24.59 -11.48
N LEU A 256 -5.79 -23.53 -11.48
CA LEU A 256 -6.25 -22.16 -11.48
C LEU A 256 -6.33 -21.63 -12.92
N ALA A 257 -7.44 -21.03 -13.25
CA ALA A 257 -7.59 -20.18 -14.43
C ALA A 257 -7.02 -18.80 -14.14
N ALA A 258 -6.26 -18.24 -15.08
CA ALA A 258 -5.85 -16.85 -15.08
C ALA A 258 -6.87 -16.03 -15.87
N LEU A 259 -7.63 -15.18 -15.21
CA LEU A 259 -8.57 -14.26 -15.86
C LEU A 259 -7.89 -12.88 -15.98
N TYR A 260 -7.99 -12.26 -17.16
CA TYR A 260 -7.39 -10.96 -17.49
C TYR A 260 -8.48 -9.89 -17.58
N PRO A 261 -8.91 -9.27 -16.46
CA PRO A 261 -10.02 -8.33 -16.48
C PRO A 261 -9.69 -7.06 -17.26
N GLN A 262 -10.73 -6.40 -17.76
CA GLN A 262 -10.59 -5.15 -18.50
C GLN A 262 -11.19 -3.96 -17.72
N PRO A 263 -10.59 -2.76 -17.85
CA PRO A 263 -9.27 -2.47 -18.47
C PRO A 263 -8.14 -3.24 -17.75
N ALA A 264 -7.02 -3.46 -18.44
CA ALA A 264 -5.91 -4.22 -17.86
C ALA A 264 -5.45 -3.63 -16.53
N SER A 265 -5.18 -4.51 -15.56
CA SER A 265 -4.59 -4.13 -14.28
C SER A 265 -3.12 -3.75 -14.44
N MET A 266 -2.55 -3.15 -13.38
CA MET A 266 -1.12 -2.92 -13.31
C MET A 266 -0.38 -4.28 -13.38
N SER A 267 0.65 -4.35 -14.21
CA SER A 267 1.58 -5.48 -14.27
C SER A 267 2.67 -5.32 -13.21
N LEU A 268 3.16 -6.43 -12.67
CA LEU A 268 4.42 -6.46 -11.93
C LEU A 268 5.53 -6.25 -12.97
N ASP A 269 6.38 -5.24 -12.77
CA ASP A 269 7.30 -4.74 -13.79
C ASP A 269 8.78 -4.92 -13.48
N TYR A 270 9.12 -5.55 -12.37
CA TYR A 270 10.49 -5.95 -11.94
C TYR A 270 11.59 -4.94 -12.32
N PRO A 271 11.59 -3.74 -11.74
CA PRO A 271 12.60 -2.74 -12.04
C PRO A 271 13.98 -3.15 -11.51
N TYR A 272 15.03 -2.86 -12.28
CA TYR A 272 16.42 -3.04 -11.88
C TYR A 272 16.94 -1.74 -11.27
N ALA A 273 16.99 -1.67 -9.95
CA ALA A 273 17.37 -0.45 -9.24
C ALA A 273 18.75 -0.57 -8.58
N VAL A 274 19.71 0.24 -9.01
CA VAL A 274 20.99 0.42 -8.31
C VAL A 274 20.76 1.38 -7.15
N LEU A 275 21.02 0.90 -5.92
CA LEU A 275 20.66 1.66 -4.72
C LEU A 275 21.64 2.84 -4.45
N PRO A 276 21.14 3.95 -3.89
CA PRO A 276 21.95 5.10 -3.54
C PRO A 276 23.08 4.71 -2.57
N GLY A 277 24.29 5.25 -2.80
CA GLY A 277 25.45 4.98 -1.97
C GLY A 277 26.25 3.73 -2.37
N THR A 278 25.85 3.03 -3.43
CA THR A 278 26.64 1.94 -4.01
C THR A 278 28.00 2.47 -4.49
N ASP A 279 29.08 1.76 -4.14
CA ASP A 279 30.44 2.10 -4.55
C ASP A 279 30.56 2.19 -6.07
N PRO A 280 31.33 3.14 -6.65
CA PRO A 280 31.42 3.33 -8.10
C PRO A 280 31.81 2.08 -8.89
N ALA A 281 32.72 1.22 -8.37
CA ALA A 281 33.11 -0.01 -9.05
C ALA A 281 31.97 -1.05 -9.04
N ARG A 282 31.21 -1.12 -7.96
CA ARG A 282 29.99 -1.96 -7.88
C ARG A 282 28.87 -1.41 -8.76
N ALA A 283 28.72 -0.08 -8.82
CA ALA A 283 27.73 0.55 -9.71
C ALA A 283 28.05 0.25 -11.18
N ALA A 284 29.34 0.31 -11.58
CA ALA A 284 29.76 -0.09 -12.93
C ALA A 284 29.53 -1.59 -13.18
N ALA A 285 29.76 -2.45 -12.20
CA ALA A 285 29.44 -3.88 -12.30
C ALA A 285 27.91 -4.13 -12.40
N ALA A 286 27.10 -3.33 -11.69
CA ALA A 286 25.65 -3.38 -11.79
C ALA A 286 25.14 -3.01 -13.19
N GLU A 287 25.68 -1.96 -13.81
CA GLU A 287 25.33 -1.57 -15.20
C GLU A 287 25.76 -2.65 -16.22
N ALA A 288 26.92 -3.27 -16.01
CA ALA A 288 27.36 -4.38 -16.85
C ALA A 288 26.44 -5.62 -16.70
N LEU A 289 26.01 -5.93 -15.48
CA LEU A 289 25.04 -7.00 -15.24
C LEU A 289 23.67 -6.67 -15.89
N PHE A 290 23.22 -5.42 -15.79
CA PHE A 290 21.97 -5.00 -16.45
C PHE A 290 21.99 -5.30 -17.96
N SER A 291 23.13 -5.04 -18.61
CA SER A 291 23.28 -5.36 -20.04
C SER A 291 23.17 -6.86 -20.36
N VAL A 292 23.51 -7.74 -19.39
CA VAL A 292 23.30 -9.21 -19.52
C VAL A 292 21.82 -9.56 -19.38
N LEU A 293 21.11 -8.85 -18.50
CA LEU A 293 19.67 -9.05 -18.28
C LEU A 293 18.79 -8.47 -19.41
N ASP A 294 19.34 -7.59 -20.25
CA ASP A 294 18.68 -7.06 -21.46
C ASP A 294 18.99 -7.90 -22.72
N THR A 295 18.97 -9.22 -22.60
CA THR A 295 19.30 -10.14 -23.70
C THR A 295 18.17 -11.13 -23.99
N ALA A 296 18.15 -11.66 -25.23
CA ALA A 296 17.23 -12.74 -25.59
C ALA A 296 17.44 -14.01 -24.75
N ALA A 297 18.69 -14.30 -24.37
CA ALA A 297 19.01 -15.43 -23.52
C ALA A 297 18.42 -15.28 -22.09
N PHE A 298 18.41 -14.08 -21.55
CA PHE A 298 17.76 -13.82 -20.28
C PHE A 298 16.23 -13.94 -20.40
N LYS A 299 15.64 -13.41 -21.48
CA LYS A 299 14.20 -13.57 -21.75
C LYS A 299 13.78 -15.03 -21.81
N ASP A 300 14.59 -15.93 -22.39
CA ASP A 300 14.32 -17.37 -22.37
C ASP A 300 14.40 -17.97 -20.97
N ARG A 301 15.33 -17.49 -20.11
CA ARG A 301 15.37 -17.87 -18.69
C ARG A 301 14.14 -17.41 -17.93
N LEU A 302 13.65 -16.20 -18.22
CA LEU A 302 12.38 -15.70 -17.68
C LEU A 302 11.19 -16.58 -18.12
N GLY A 303 11.12 -16.91 -19.41
CA GLY A 303 10.07 -17.79 -19.97
C GLY A 303 9.98 -19.13 -19.27
N ALA A 304 11.12 -19.76 -18.99
CA ALA A 304 11.18 -21.01 -18.23
C ALA A 304 10.71 -20.89 -16.77
N ARG A 305 10.54 -19.67 -16.26
CA ARG A 305 10.03 -19.36 -14.92
C ARG A 305 8.62 -18.77 -14.92
N GLY A 306 7.94 -18.73 -16.06
CA GLY A 306 6.60 -18.15 -16.16
C GLY A 306 6.58 -16.62 -16.15
N LEU A 307 7.75 -15.96 -16.38
CA LEU A 307 7.87 -14.53 -16.48
C LEU A 307 8.00 -14.07 -17.93
N ARG A 308 7.54 -12.89 -18.22
CA ARG A 308 7.65 -12.24 -19.53
C ARG A 308 8.91 -11.34 -19.60
N GLY A 309 9.39 -11.09 -20.79
CA GLY A 309 10.43 -10.07 -21.02
C GLY A 309 9.94 -8.65 -20.69
N PRO A 310 10.86 -7.66 -20.66
CA PRO A 310 10.52 -6.28 -20.34
C PRO A 310 9.55 -5.63 -21.33
N ASP A 311 9.44 -6.15 -22.54
CA ASP A 311 8.48 -5.78 -23.58
C ASP A 311 7.13 -6.54 -23.48
N GLY A 312 6.94 -7.36 -22.45
CA GLY A 312 5.77 -8.22 -22.28
C GLY A 312 5.72 -9.43 -23.22
N SER A 313 6.72 -9.61 -24.06
CA SER A 313 6.81 -10.78 -24.96
C SER A 313 7.29 -12.02 -24.22
N TRP A 314 7.04 -13.21 -24.80
CA TRP A 314 7.38 -14.48 -24.22
C TRP A 314 8.76 -14.97 -24.67
N GLY A 315 9.57 -15.47 -23.74
CA GLY A 315 10.78 -16.24 -24.02
C GLY A 315 10.47 -17.71 -24.28
N GLN A 316 11.50 -18.49 -24.66
CA GLN A 316 11.37 -19.93 -24.82
C GLN A 316 10.98 -20.57 -23.49
N GLY A 317 10.13 -21.59 -23.56
CA GLY A 317 9.67 -22.32 -22.37
C GLY A 317 8.52 -21.66 -21.61
N PHE A 318 8.03 -20.51 -22.05
CA PHE A 318 6.87 -19.87 -21.44
C PHE A 318 5.58 -20.62 -21.81
N GLU A 319 4.90 -21.15 -20.80
CA GLU A 319 3.60 -21.82 -20.94
C GLU A 319 2.46 -20.84 -20.70
N ALA A 320 2.00 -20.20 -21.78
CA ALA A 320 0.98 -19.17 -21.69
C ALA A 320 -0.36 -19.71 -21.15
N PRO A 321 -0.92 -19.13 -20.06
CA PRO A 321 -2.27 -19.44 -19.61
C PRO A 321 -3.31 -19.13 -20.70
N ARG A 322 -4.45 -19.82 -20.67
CA ARG A 322 -5.56 -19.53 -21.61
C ARG A 322 -6.02 -18.09 -21.44
N GLY A 323 -6.17 -17.38 -22.56
CA GLY A 323 -6.55 -15.97 -22.56
C GLY A 323 -5.38 -14.98 -22.43
N ALA A 324 -4.15 -15.46 -22.15
CA ALA A 324 -2.96 -14.63 -22.15
C ALA A 324 -2.69 -14.05 -23.54
N ARG A 325 -2.26 -12.78 -23.58
CA ARG A 325 -1.85 -12.10 -24.80
C ARG A 325 -0.40 -11.66 -24.66
N ALA A 326 0.40 -11.84 -25.71
CA ALA A 326 1.77 -11.32 -25.73
C ALA A 326 1.74 -9.78 -25.81
N GLY A 327 2.78 -9.15 -25.27
CA GLY A 327 2.92 -7.70 -25.19
C GLY A 327 2.43 -7.12 -23.86
N LEU A 328 2.80 -5.86 -23.63
CA LEU A 328 2.29 -5.11 -22.49
C LEU A 328 0.83 -4.69 -22.75
N PRO A 329 0.01 -4.63 -21.71
CA PRO A 329 -1.33 -4.05 -21.83
C PRO A 329 -1.20 -2.58 -22.29
N GLU A 330 -2.05 -2.19 -23.23
CA GLU A 330 -2.13 -0.79 -23.64
C GLU A 330 -2.59 0.05 -22.42
N PRO A 331 -1.85 1.11 -22.04
CA PRO A 331 -2.28 1.95 -20.93
C PRO A 331 -3.65 2.52 -21.25
N PRO A 332 -4.56 2.66 -20.27
CA PRO A 332 -5.87 3.27 -20.51
C PRO A 332 -5.65 4.64 -21.15
N SER A 333 -6.25 4.83 -22.31
CA SER A 333 -6.14 6.09 -23.07
C SER A 333 -6.56 7.24 -22.15
N ALA A 334 -5.62 8.13 -21.85
CA ALA A 334 -5.93 9.31 -21.06
C ALA A 334 -7.08 10.06 -21.74
N ALA A 335 -8.16 10.30 -21.01
CA ALA A 335 -9.24 11.14 -21.50
C ALA A 335 -8.63 12.46 -22.01
N PRO A 336 -9.10 13.02 -23.15
CA PRO A 336 -8.53 14.22 -23.72
C PRO A 336 -8.56 15.35 -22.68
N GLN A 337 -7.38 15.73 -22.20
CA GLN A 337 -7.25 16.92 -21.36
C GLN A 337 -7.62 18.13 -22.20
N PRO A 338 -8.40 19.08 -21.69
CA PRO A 338 -8.64 20.33 -22.39
C PRO A 338 -7.28 20.99 -22.68
N THR A 339 -7.00 21.26 -23.92
CA THR A 339 -5.78 21.89 -24.41
C THR A 339 -5.58 23.23 -23.70
N ALA A 340 -4.73 23.27 -22.69
CA ALA A 340 -4.17 24.51 -22.18
C ALA A 340 -3.13 24.99 -23.20
N SER A 341 -3.31 26.23 -23.64
CA SER A 341 -2.47 26.91 -24.63
C SER A 341 -0.99 26.84 -24.24
N SER A 342 -0.17 26.36 -25.15
CA SER A 342 1.29 26.35 -25.09
C SER A 342 1.83 27.79 -25.14
N ASP A 343 2.24 28.34 -24.00
CA ASP A 343 3.24 29.38 -23.91
C ASP A 343 3.90 29.36 -22.53
N ALA A 344 5.01 28.66 -22.44
CA ALA A 344 6.15 28.95 -21.57
C ALA A 344 7.22 27.85 -21.72
N GLY A 345 8.35 28.20 -22.32
CA GLY A 345 9.56 27.39 -22.35
C GLY A 345 10.10 27.17 -20.94
N GLY A 346 9.97 25.94 -20.46
CA GLY A 346 10.58 25.46 -19.22
C GLY A 346 11.41 24.23 -19.51
N SER A 347 12.71 24.32 -19.25
CA SER A 347 13.69 23.24 -19.32
C SER A 347 13.25 22.07 -18.43
N ALA A 348 13.08 20.88 -19.01
CA ALA A 348 12.76 19.68 -18.27
C ALA A 348 13.94 19.30 -17.37
N ALA A 349 13.68 19.15 -16.06
CA ALA A 349 14.61 18.55 -15.12
C ALA A 349 14.74 17.03 -15.39
N PRO A 350 15.93 16.42 -15.28
CA PRO A 350 16.12 14.98 -15.42
C PRO A 350 15.61 14.28 -14.17
N GLY A 351 14.49 13.61 -14.25
CA GLY A 351 13.83 12.90 -13.15
C GLY A 351 12.38 12.55 -13.43
N GLY A 352 12.00 12.44 -14.72
CA GLY A 352 10.64 12.07 -15.11
C GLY A 352 10.31 10.61 -14.75
N THR A 353 9.20 10.41 -14.03
CA THR A 353 8.53 9.11 -13.87
C THR A 353 8.39 8.44 -15.25
N PRO A 354 8.69 7.13 -15.40
CA PRO A 354 8.46 6.42 -16.64
C PRO A 354 7.01 6.62 -17.07
N ALA A 355 6.81 6.99 -18.34
CA ALA A 355 5.48 7.18 -18.89
C ALA A 355 4.72 5.84 -18.83
N GLY A 356 3.79 5.69 -17.86
CA GLY A 356 2.95 4.50 -17.71
C GLY A 356 2.84 3.91 -16.32
N GLY A 357 3.60 4.40 -15.32
CA GLY A 357 3.49 3.94 -13.93
C GLY A 357 2.24 4.48 -13.22
N PRO A 358 1.80 3.85 -12.09
CA PRO A 358 0.66 4.32 -11.32
C PRO A 358 0.93 5.70 -10.71
N ASP A 359 -0.13 6.53 -10.64
CA ASP A 359 -0.06 7.83 -9.97
C ASP A 359 0.31 7.64 -8.48
N PRO A 360 1.40 8.28 -7.99
CA PRO A 360 1.81 8.19 -6.58
C PRO A 360 0.69 8.52 -5.61
N ALA A 361 -0.10 9.54 -5.92
CA ALA A 361 -1.23 9.94 -5.08
C ALA A 361 -2.36 8.89 -5.08
N ALA A 362 -2.56 8.16 -6.18
CA ALA A 362 -3.52 7.06 -6.22
C ALA A 362 -3.05 5.86 -5.39
N VAL A 363 -1.77 5.53 -5.42
CA VAL A 363 -1.15 4.49 -4.59
C VAL A 363 -1.32 4.84 -3.11
N ASP A 364 -0.96 6.06 -2.72
CA ASP A 364 -1.08 6.51 -1.33
C ASP A 364 -2.53 6.48 -0.85
N ARG A 365 -3.47 7.00 -1.64
CA ARG A 365 -4.91 6.94 -1.31
C ARG A 365 -5.42 5.50 -1.15
N ALA A 366 -5.03 4.59 -2.05
CA ALA A 366 -5.46 3.20 -2.00
C ALA A 366 -4.95 2.51 -0.72
N LEU A 367 -3.65 2.64 -0.41
CA LEU A 367 -3.04 2.06 0.78
C LEU A 367 -3.59 2.68 2.07
N SER A 368 -3.79 3.99 2.10
CA SER A 368 -4.37 4.71 3.22
C SER A 368 -5.80 4.23 3.51
N THR A 369 -6.62 4.11 2.46
CA THR A 369 -8.00 3.63 2.59
C THR A 369 -8.03 2.17 3.05
N TRP A 370 -7.15 1.32 2.51
CA TRP A 370 -7.02 -0.07 2.95
C TRP A 370 -6.66 -0.18 4.43
N THR A 371 -5.64 0.55 4.85
CA THR A 371 -5.17 0.58 6.24
C THR A 371 -6.28 1.03 7.19
N ALA A 372 -7.02 2.07 6.81
CA ALA A 372 -8.15 2.57 7.60
C ALA A 372 -9.24 1.51 7.84
N VAL A 373 -9.49 0.65 6.84
CA VAL A 373 -10.54 -0.38 6.93
C VAL A 373 -10.07 -1.64 7.65
N THR A 374 -8.78 -1.97 7.58
CA THR A 374 -8.27 -3.29 7.98
C THR A 374 -7.56 -3.36 9.33
N LEU A 375 -7.07 -2.23 9.87
CA LEU A 375 -6.43 -2.23 11.18
C LEU A 375 -7.45 -2.05 12.31
N PRO A 376 -7.51 -2.98 13.27
CA PRO A 376 -8.35 -2.79 14.44
C PRO A 376 -7.88 -1.57 15.22
N ALA A 377 -8.81 -0.73 15.63
CA ALA A 377 -8.48 0.49 16.35
C ALA A 377 -9.35 0.67 17.60
N ARG A 378 -8.80 1.43 18.54
CA ARG A 378 -9.49 2.01 19.68
C ARG A 378 -9.46 3.53 19.51
N MET A 379 -10.60 4.14 19.23
CA MET A 379 -10.71 5.53 18.83
C MET A 379 -11.72 6.27 19.70
N LEU A 380 -11.33 7.45 20.17
CA LEU A 380 -12.25 8.42 20.74
C LEU A 380 -12.50 9.53 19.71
N ALA A 381 -13.71 9.61 19.19
CA ALA A 381 -14.16 10.72 18.36
C ALA A 381 -14.64 11.87 19.25
N VAL A 382 -14.14 13.09 19.01
CA VAL A 382 -14.47 14.27 19.79
C VAL A 382 -14.97 15.36 18.83
N ILE A 383 -16.23 15.75 18.95
CA ILE A 383 -16.92 16.64 18.00
C ILE A 383 -17.21 17.98 18.65
N ASP A 384 -16.74 19.03 18.00
CA ASP A 384 -17.06 20.41 18.34
C ASP A 384 -18.55 20.67 18.21
N VAL A 385 -19.16 21.23 19.27
CA VAL A 385 -20.57 21.64 19.30
C VAL A 385 -20.72 23.14 19.62
N SER A 386 -19.67 23.92 19.41
CA SER A 386 -19.70 25.38 19.59
C SER A 386 -20.69 26.06 18.62
N GLY A 387 -20.98 27.34 18.87
CA GLY A 387 -21.95 28.10 18.09
C GLY A 387 -21.56 28.29 16.63
N SER A 388 -20.26 28.29 16.29
CA SER A 388 -19.75 28.38 14.92
C SER A 388 -20.18 27.19 14.04
N MET A 389 -20.40 26.02 14.64
CA MET A 389 -20.88 24.82 13.94
C MET A 389 -22.32 24.96 13.35
N LEU A 390 -23.04 26.02 13.71
CA LEU A 390 -24.33 26.38 13.10
C LEU A 390 -24.19 27.13 11.77
N GLN A 391 -22.97 27.56 11.41
CA GLN A 391 -22.75 28.25 10.14
C GLN A 391 -23.08 27.37 8.94
N ARG A 392 -23.70 28.01 7.93
CA ARG A 392 -24.12 27.29 6.71
C ARG A 392 -22.97 27.14 5.72
N VAL A 393 -22.92 26.00 5.05
CA VAL A 393 -21.94 25.64 4.03
C VAL A 393 -22.60 25.74 2.66
N PRO A 394 -22.31 26.76 1.85
CA PRO A 394 -22.91 26.94 0.54
C PRO A 394 -22.62 25.77 -0.42
N THR A 395 -21.40 25.23 -0.39
CA THR A 395 -20.94 24.09 -1.23
C THR A 395 -21.62 22.77 -0.87
N ALA A 396 -22.24 22.68 0.33
CA ALA A 396 -22.98 21.51 0.78
C ALA A 396 -24.52 21.73 0.73
N GLY A 397 -25.01 22.50 -0.22
CA GLY A 397 -26.46 22.75 -0.38
C GLY A 397 -27.09 23.56 0.76
N GLY A 398 -26.30 24.32 1.52
CA GLY A 398 -26.74 25.13 2.65
C GLY A 398 -26.94 24.36 3.96
N ALA A 399 -26.47 23.12 4.05
CA ALA A 399 -26.34 22.38 5.31
C ALA A 399 -25.43 23.13 6.28
N THR A 400 -25.61 22.95 7.60
CA THR A 400 -24.69 23.55 8.58
C THR A 400 -23.37 22.76 8.66
N ARG A 401 -22.28 23.36 9.17
CA ARG A 401 -21.01 22.67 9.45
C ARG A 401 -21.27 21.43 10.30
N MET A 402 -22.11 21.53 11.34
CA MET A 402 -22.52 20.38 12.17
C MET A 402 -23.17 19.27 11.34
N GLN A 403 -24.13 19.60 10.48
CA GLN A 403 -24.81 18.59 9.65
C GLN A 403 -23.82 17.84 8.74
N VAL A 404 -22.88 18.56 8.12
CA VAL A 404 -21.86 17.95 7.26
C VAL A 404 -20.91 17.09 8.08
N THR A 405 -20.50 17.55 9.27
CA THR A 405 -19.62 16.82 10.19
C THR A 405 -20.26 15.53 10.67
N LEU A 406 -21.52 15.59 11.11
CA LEU A 406 -22.25 14.39 11.55
C LEU A 406 -22.45 13.38 10.41
N GLN A 407 -22.73 13.86 9.21
CA GLN A 407 -22.84 13.00 8.04
C GLN A 407 -21.51 12.31 7.73
N ALA A 408 -20.38 13.02 7.84
CA ALA A 408 -19.05 12.43 7.67
C ALA A 408 -18.72 11.41 8.77
N ALA A 409 -19.04 11.71 10.03
CA ALA A 409 -18.84 10.80 11.16
C ALA A 409 -19.70 9.52 11.01
N GLN A 410 -20.94 9.63 10.56
CA GLN A 410 -21.81 8.48 10.28
C GLN A 410 -21.27 7.60 9.15
N ARG A 411 -20.78 8.22 8.05
CA ARG A 411 -20.12 7.50 6.96
C ARG A 411 -18.87 6.78 7.46
N GLY A 412 -18.01 7.45 8.23
CA GLY A 412 -16.82 6.87 8.84
C GLY A 412 -17.15 5.67 9.74
N LEU A 413 -18.15 5.81 10.63
CA LEU A 413 -18.61 4.72 11.48
C LEU A 413 -19.15 3.54 10.64
N GLY A 414 -19.72 3.82 9.48
CA GLY A 414 -20.12 2.82 8.50
C GLY A 414 -18.95 2.04 7.90
N LEU A 415 -17.73 2.56 7.89
CA LEU A 415 -16.53 1.93 7.34
C LEU A 415 -15.86 0.96 8.31
N PHE A 416 -16.02 1.16 9.62
CA PHE A 416 -15.36 0.36 10.64
C PHE A 416 -16.08 -0.98 10.82
N ASP A 417 -15.33 -2.04 10.93
CA ASP A 417 -15.85 -3.36 11.27
C ASP A 417 -16.04 -3.53 12.79
N ASP A 418 -16.53 -4.68 13.21
CA ASP A 418 -16.82 -4.97 14.60
C ASP A 418 -15.58 -5.19 15.47
N SER A 419 -14.38 -5.26 14.87
CA SER A 419 -13.11 -5.32 15.60
C SER A 419 -12.71 -3.99 16.23
N TRP A 420 -13.32 -2.88 15.78
CA TRP A 420 -13.07 -1.56 16.32
C TRP A 420 -13.74 -1.33 17.67
N ALA A 421 -13.08 -0.51 18.49
CA ALA A 421 -13.68 0.09 19.68
C ALA A 421 -13.73 1.61 19.48
N VAL A 422 -14.93 2.20 19.59
CA VAL A 422 -15.14 3.63 19.31
C VAL A 422 -15.91 4.25 20.48
N GLY A 423 -15.46 5.41 20.91
CA GLY A 423 -16.17 6.29 21.84
C GLY A 423 -16.56 7.61 21.16
N LEU A 424 -17.43 8.38 21.79
CA LEU A 424 -17.91 9.65 21.29
C LEU A 424 -18.00 10.67 22.42
N TRP A 425 -17.30 11.78 22.25
CA TRP A 425 -17.45 12.97 23.07
C TRP A 425 -17.92 14.15 22.22
N THR A 426 -18.54 15.11 22.89
CA THR A 426 -18.83 16.45 22.35
C THR A 426 -18.11 17.49 23.20
N PHE A 427 -17.73 18.64 22.62
CA PHE A 427 -17.06 19.69 23.38
C PHE A 427 -17.47 21.10 22.96
N SER A 428 -17.48 21.98 23.92
CA SER A 428 -17.62 23.44 23.84
C SER A 428 -17.38 23.99 25.24
N THR A 429 -17.07 25.28 25.41
CA THR A 429 -16.87 25.88 26.73
C THR A 429 -18.03 25.58 27.67
N GLU A 430 -17.75 25.20 28.92
CA GLU A 430 -18.71 24.90 29.99
C GLU A 430 -19.88 23.97 29.55
N LEU A 431 -19.58 22.92 28.77
CA LEU A 431 -20.60 22.04 28.22
C LEU A 431 -21.28 21.15 29.28
N ALA A 432 -20.54 20.75 30.31
CA ALA A 432 -21.05 19.82 31.33
C ALA A 432 -20.52 20.18 32.73
N GLY A 433 -21.22 21.04 33.46
CA GLY A 433 -20.92 21.35 34.85
C GLY A 433 -19.53 21.92 35.08
N GLY A 434 -19.08 22.86 34.27
CA GLY A 434 -17.77 23.49 34.32
C GLY A 434 -16.67 22.69 33.60
N ARG A 435 -17.01 21.63 32.90
CA ARG A 435 -16.13 20.93 31.95
C ARG A 435 -16.51 21.28 30.52
N ASP A 436 -15.53 21.41 29.66
CA ASP A 436 -15.73 21.78 28.26
C ASP A 436 -16.16 20.61 27.38
N TYR A 437 -16.16 19.42 27.91
CA TYR A 437 -16.51 18.19 27.17
C TYR A 437 -17.58 17.38 27.91
N ARG A 438 -18.28 16.56 27.12
CA ARG A 438 -19.25 15.58 27.61
C ARG A 438 -19.04 14.25 26.91
N GLU A 439 -18.99 13.17 27.69
CA GLU A 439 -19.01 11.82 27.16
C GLU A 439 -20.44 11.46 26.71
N GLU A 440 -20.62 11.25 25.40
CA GLU A 440 -21.88 10.78 24.84
C GLU A 440 -21.94 9.24 24.82
N GLN A 441 -20.80 8.60 24.54
CA GLN A 441 -20.62 7.16 24.60
C GLN A 441 -19.18 6.82 25.00
N PRO A 442 -18.97 5.91 25.98
CA PRO A 442 -17.64 5.45 26.34
C PRO A 442 -17.01 4.66 25.18
N VAL A 443 -15.66 4.57 25.16
CA VAL A 443 -14.96 3.74 24.17
C VAL A 443 -15.27 2.27 24.42
N GLY A 444 -15.87 1.61 23.45
CA GLY A 444 -16.25 0.21 23.54
C GLY A 444 -16.42 -0.47 22.18
N PRO A 445 -16.56 -1.82 22.15
CA PRO A 445 -16.62 -2.60 20.91
C PRO A 445 -17.81 -2.21 20.02
N LEU A 446 -17.56 -1.98 18.74
CA LEU A 446 -18.62 -1.67 17.77
C LEU A 446 -19.62 -2.82 17.61
N SER A 447 -19.20 -4.06 17.80
CA SER A 447 -20.09 -5.23 17.82
C SER A 447 -21.31 -5.06 18.74
N SER A 448 -21.16 -4.31 19.85
CA SER A 448 -22.21 -4.14 20.86
C SER A 448 -22.78 -2.73 20.95
N GLN A 449 -22.11 -1.69 20.41
CA GLN A 449 -22.56 -0.32 20.63
C GLN A 449 -22.78 0.52 19.37
N ARG A 450 -22.62 -0.03 18.15
CA ARG A 450 -22.81 0.69 16.88
C ARG A 450 -24.13 1.44 16.81
N SER A 451 -25.23 0.77 17.18
CA SER A 451 -26.57 1.40 17.15
C SER A 451 -26.70 2.55 18.15
N ARG A 452 -26.08 2.44 19.33
CA ARG A 452 -26.08 3.51 20.34
C ARG A 452 -25.24 4.70 19.88
N LEU A 453 -24.06 4.46 19.28
CA LEU A 453 -23.24 5.52 18.68
C LEU A 453 -23.99 6.28 17.58
N LEU A 454 -24.66 5.56 16.68
CA LEU A 454 -25.49 6.19 15.64
C LEU A 454 -26.63 7.03 16.24
N ALA A 455 -27.30 6.52 17.29
CA ALA A 455 -28.33 7.26 17.99
C ALA A 455 -27.77 8.54 18.66
N SER A 456 -26.62 8.43 19.34
CA SER A 456 -25.95 9.58 19.94
C SER A 456 -25.51 10.61 18.91
N LEU A 457 -24.90 10.20 17.78
CA LEU A 457 -24.55 11.10 16.68
C LEU A 457 -25.77 11.88 16.16
N ASN A 458 -26.91 11.21 16.00
CA ASN A 458 -28.15 11.84 15.54
C ASN A 458 -28.76 12.82 16.56
N ALA A 459 -28.42 12.66 17.84
CA ALA A 459 -28.93 13.50 18.93
C ALA A 459 -28.04 14.73 19.21
N ILE A 460 -26.83 14.80 18.62
CA ILE A 460 -25.92 15.94 18.81
C ILE A 460 -26.56 17.22 18.27
N THR A 461 -26.57 18.24 19.12
CA THR A 461 -27.00 19.60 18.79
C THR A 461 -25.96 20.60 19.22
N PRO A 462 -25.62 21.60 18.38
CA PRO A 462 -24.69 22.67 18.76
C PRO A 462 -25.22 23.49 19.94
N LYS A 463 -24.30 23.99 20.77
CA LYS A 463 -24.56 24.96 21.82
C LYS A 463 -24.44 26.39 21.23
N PRO A 464 -25.54 27.12 20.99
CA PRO A 464 -25.49 28.36 20.21
C PRO A 464 -24.61 29.46 20.83
N THR A 465 -24.45 29.44 22.15
CA THR A 465 -23.65 30.41 22.93
C THR A 465 -22.36 29.81 23.46
N GLY A 466 -21.96 28.63 22.99
CA GLY A 466 -20.74 27.98 23.40
C GLY A 466 -19.59 28.38 22.49
N ASP A 467 -18.43 28.63 23.09
CA ASP A 467 -17.15 28.87 22.42
C ASP A 467 -16.35 27.55 22.37
N THR A 468 -15.11 27.60 21.89
CA THR A 468 -14.32 26.40 21.59
C THR A 468 -13.32 26.10 22.72
N GLY A 469 -13.68 25.26 23.69
CA GLY A 469 -12.81 24.75 24.77
C GLY A 469 -11.90 23.62 24.29
N LEU A 470 -10.96 23.92 23.39
CA LEU A 470 -10.14 22.92 22.69
C LEU A 470 -9.08 22.29 23.61
N TYR A 471 -8.32 23.12 24.34
CA TYR A 471 -7.12 22.65 25.05
C TYR A 471 -7.44 21.70 26.20
N ASP A 472 -8.40 22.07 27.04
CA ASP A 472 -8.87 21.24 28.15
C ASP A 472 -9.45 19.91 27.65
N THR A 473 -10.17 19.97 26.55
CA THR A 473 -10.76 18.80 25.91
C THR A 473 -9.69 17.87 25.32
N VAL A 474 -8.66 18.41 24.64
CA VAL A 474 -7.56 17.58 24.11
C VAL A 474 -6.84 16.84 25.23
N LEU A 475 -6.50 17.56 26.32
CA LEU A 475 -5.80 16.97 27.45
C LEU A 475 -6.62 15.84 28.08
N ALA A 476 -7.88 16.11 28.40
CA ALA A 476 -8.79 15.13 29.02
C ALA A 476 -9.03 13.91 28.10
N ALA A 477 -9.18 14.11 26.79
CA ALA A 477 -9.35 13.02 25.82
C ALA A 477 -8.09 12.17 25.73
N TYR A 478 -6.90 12.77 25.74
CA TYR A 478 -5.63 12.04 25.75
C TYR A 478 -5.47 11.18 27.00
N GLU A 479 -5.73 11.75 28.19
CA GLU A 479 -5.69 11.04 29.48
C GLU A 479 -6.66 9.87 29.51
N SER A 480 -7.91 10.07 29.07
CA SER A 480 -8.92 9.00 28.99
C SER A 480 -8.49 7.85 28.06
N MET A 481 -7.85 8.17 26.95
CA MET A 481 -7.35 7.16 26.03
C MET A 481 -6.12 6.44 26.58
N GLN A 482 -5.30 7.11 27.41
CA GLN A 482 -4.13 6.52 28.05
C GLN A 482 -4.52 5.55 29.15
N GLU A 483 -5.53 5.87 29.97
CA GLU A 483 -6.05 4.98 31.01
C GLU A 483 -6.58 3.67 30.43
N GLY A 484 -7.29 3.75 29.30
CA GLY A 484 -7.86 2.59 28.62
C GLY A 484 -7.02 2.06 27.47
N TRP A 485 -5.73 2.33 27.41
CA TRP A 485 -4.88 1.91 26.29
C TRP A 485 -4.88 0.38 26.08
N GLU A 486 -5.07 -0.08 24.83
CA GLU A 486 -5.08 -1.50 24.48
C GLU A 486 -3.91 -1.85 23.54
N PRO A 487 -3.09 -2.88 23.89
CA PRO A 487 -2.04 -3.37 23.00
C PRO A 487 -2.64 -4.02 21.74
N GLY A 488 -1.91 -3.98 20.62
CA GLY A 488 -2.34 -4.59 19.36
C GLY A 488 -3.44 -3.82 18.63
N ARG A 489 -3.85 -2.66 19.14
CA ARG A 489 -4.78 -1.72 18.50
C ARG A 489 -4.11 -0.38 18.27
N VAL A 490 -4.53 0.31 17.23
CA VAL A 490 -4.19 1.72 17.08
C VAL A 490 -5.06 2.54 18.03
N ASN A 491 -4.43 3.14 19.06
CA ASN A 491 -5.12 4.00 20.01
C ASN A 491 -5.05 5.45 19.54
N SER A 492 -6.19 6.13 19.39
CA SER A 492 -6.23 7.48 18.84
C SER A 492 -7.39 8.32 19.36
N VAL A 493 -7.14 9.63 19.46
CA VAL A 493 -8.16 10.67 19.59
C VAL A 493 -8.34 11.30 18.21
N VAL A 494 -9.56 11.41 17.72
CA VAL A 494 -9.88 12.11 16.47
C VAL A 494 -10.81 13.27 16.80
N MET A 495 -10.30 14.48 16.65
CA MET A 495 -11.06 15.71 16.94
C MET A 495 -11.54 16.35 15.64
N LEU A 496 -12.77 16.85 15.66
CA LEU A 496 -13.36 17.63 14.58
C LEU A 496 -13.75 19.00 15.15
N THR A 497 -13.14 20.07 14.65
CA THR A 497 -13.36 21.46 15.10
C THR A 497 -13.39 22.42 13.93
N ASP A 498 -14.13 23.50 14.04
CA ASP A 498 -14.18 24.57 13.04
C ASP A 498 -13.59 25.91 13.56
N GLY A 499 -12.98 25.90 14.77
CA GLY A 499 -12.43 27.08 15.43
C GLY A 499 -11.04 26.87 16.01
N ARG A 500 -10.49 27.97 16.49
CA ARG A 500 -9.33 28.03 17.40
C ARG A 500 -9.81 27.82 18.82
N ASN A 501 -8.86 27.56 19.73
CA ASN A 501 -9.23 27.64 21.14
C ASN A 501 -9.75 29.05 21.48
N ASP A 502 -10.95 29.10 22.02
CA ASP A 502 -11.60 30.33 22.50
C ASP A 502 -12.22 30.04 23.88
N ASP A 503 -11.34 29.98 24.88
CA ASP A 503 -11.70 29.68 26.25
C ASP A 503 -10.78 30.47 27.19
N ALA A 504 -11.34 31.52 27.80
CA ALA A 504 -10.60 32.43 28.67
C ALA A 504 -10.30 31.80 30.04
N ASP A 505 -11.09 30.84 30.47
CA ASP A 505 -10.97 30.22 31.80
C ASP A 505 -10.23 28.86 31.71
N GLY A 506 -9.90 28.38 30.51
CA GLY A 506 -9.19 27.12 30.26
C GLY A 506 -7.66 27.23 30.42
N ILE A 507 -6.99 26.10 30.21
CA ILE A 507 -5.52 26.03 30.23
C ILE A 507 -4.91 26.77 29.01
N SER A 508 -3.69 27.30 29.17
CA SER A 508 -2.95 27.89 28.05
C SER A 508 -2.38 26.82 27.12
N GLN A 509 -2.04 27.21 25.89
CA GLN A 509 -1.38 26.33 24.93
C GLN A 509 -0.06 25.76 25.46
N GLU A 510 0.76 26.62 26.10
CA GLU A 510 2.04 26.21 26.67
C GLU A 510 1.84 25.13 27.75
N LYS A 511 0.81 25.29 28.60
CA LYS A 511 0.48 24.30 29.61
C LYS A 511 0.01 22.99 28.97
N LEU A 512 -0.89 23.02 27.99
CA LEU A 512 -1.32 21.84 27.25
C LEU A 512 -0.14 21.06 26.68
N LEU A 513 0.77 21.76 25.97
CA LEU A 513 1.93 21.12 25.33
C LEU A 513 2.88 20.50 26.36
N ALA A 514 3.10 21.17 27.51
CA ALA A 514 3.93 20.64 28.58
C ALA A 514 3.30 19.38 29.23
N ASP A 515 1.99 19.42 29.49
CA ASP A 515 1.27 18.28 30.10
C ASP A 515 1.22 17.09 29.12
N LEU A 516 0.96 17.31 27.83
CA LEU A 516 1.02 16.25 26.81
C LEU A 516 2.42 15.63 26.70
N GLN A 517 3.48 16.46 26.71
CA GLN A 517 4.87 15.96 26.70
C GLN A 517 5.18 15.06 27.90
N ALA A 518 4.63 15.39 29.07
CA ALA A 518 4.81 14.60 30.28
C ALA A 518 4.02 13.26 30.23
N LEU A 519 2.89 13.25 29.53
CA LEU A 519 2.01 12.06 29.40
C LEU A 519 2.43 11.11 28.27
N VAL A 520 3.16 11.57 27.25
CA VAL A 520 3.55 10.72 26.11
C VAL A 520 4.44 9.56 26.54
N ASP A 521 3.96 8.34 26.35
CA ASP A 521 4.71 7.09 26.58
C ASP A 521 4.95 6.38 25.23
N PRO A 522 6.21 6.29 24.75
CA PRO A 522 6.52 5.61 23.49
C PRO A 522 6.12 4.13 23.45
N ARG A 523 5.93 3.49 24.60
CA ARG A 523 5.46 2.09 24.69
C ARG A 523 3.95 1.98 24.62
N ARG A 524 3.22 3.07 24.85
CA ARG A 524 1.76 3.17 24.78
C ARG A 524 1.35 4.35 23.91
N PRO A 525 1.68 4.33 22.62
CA PRO A 525 1.43 5.46 21.75
C PRO A 525 -0.06 5.73 21.59
N ILE A 526 -0.44 7.00 21.72
CA ILE A 526 -1.78 7.52 21.43
C ILE A 526 -1.59 8.70 20.48
N GLN A 527 -2.29 8.66 19.35
CA GLN A 527 -2.22 9.71 18.36
C GLN A 527 -3.40 10.66 18.51
N VAL A 528 -3.13 11.96 18.49
CA VAL A 528 -4.17 12.99 18.37
C VAL A 528 -4.20 13.44 16.92
N VAL A 529 -5.31 13.16 16.24
CA VAL A 529 -5.58 13.59 14.87
C VAL A 529 -6.64 14.67 14.92
N ILE A 530 -6.36 15.83 14.31
CA ILE A 530 -7.31 16.96 14.34
C ILE A 530 -7.74 17.30 12.91
N ILE A 531 -9.05 17.32 12.71
CA ILE A 531 -9.69 17.70 11.45
C ILE A 531 -10.27 19.09 11.63
N GLY A 532 -9.62 20.07 11.02
CA GLY A 532 -10.06 21.45 10.98
C GLY A 532 -11.02 21.72 9.82
N ILE A 533 -12.10 22.44 10.08
CA ILE A 533 -13.22 22.66 9.16
C ILE A 533 -13.38 24.14 8.88
N GLY A 534 -13.18 24.57 7.64
CA GLY A 534 -13.30 25.97 7.22
C GLY A 534 -12.07 26.80 7.53
N ASP A 535 -12.23 28.12 7.48
CA ASP A 535 -11.18 29.13 7.61
C ASP A 535 -10.96 29.64 9.05
N GLY A 536 -11.81 29.20 9.99
CA GLY A 536 -11.74 29.60 11.40
C GLY A 536 -10.59 28.97 12.19
N VAL A 537 -9.98 27.87 11.68
CA VAL A 537 -8.94 27.11 12.37
C VAL A 537 -7.55 27.69 12.16
N SER A 538 -6.67 27.51 13.15
CA SER A 538 -5.24 27.82 13.05
C SER A 538 -4.45 26.53 12.84
N ARG A 539 -3.95 26.31 11.62
CA ARG A 539 -3.14 25.12 11.30
C ARG A 539 -1.92 25.02 12.22
N ASP A 540 -1.19 26.10 12.45
CA ASP A 540 0.03 26.11 13.28
C ASP A 540 -0.27 25.72 14.74
N GLU A 541 -1.39 26.20 15.28
CA GLU A 541 -1.88 25.85 16.61
C GLU A 541 -2.17 24.35 16.72
N LEU A 542 -2.93 23.80 15.77
CA LEU A 542 -3.28 22.37 15.75
C LEU A 542 -2.06 21.47 15.52
N GLU A 543 -1.13 21.88 14.64
CA GLU A 543 0.12 21.18 14.39
C GLU A 543 1.03 21.14 15.63
N SER A 544 1.04 22.18 16.46
CA SER A 544 1.81 22.18 17.70
C SER A 544 1.38 21.05 18.65
N ILE A 545 0.07 20.79 18.73
CA ILE A 545 -0.51 19.71 19.54
C ILE A 545 -0.16 18.34 18.96
N THR A 546 -0.39 18.16 17.66
CA THR A 546 -0.22 16.85 17.01
C THR A 546 1.25 16.42 16.87
N LYS A 547 2.18 17.39 16.81
CA LYS A 547 3.63 17.10 16.83
C LYS A 547 4.09 16.45 18.14
N VAL A 548 3.49 16.81 19.27
CA VAL A 548 3.81 16.21 20.56
C VAL A 548 3.33 14.76 20.62
N THR A 549 2.15 14.47 20.09
CA THR A 549 1.48 13.17 20.22
C THR A 549 1.75 12.21 19.06
N GLY A 550 2.47 12.65 18.02
CA GLY A 550 2.76 11.83 16.83
C GLY A 550 1.56 11.64 15.91
N GLY A 551 0.55 12.50 15.99
CA GLY A 551 -0.62 12.51 15.10
C GLY A 551 -0.46 13.43 13.88
N GLY A 552 -1.56 13.99 13.39
CA GLY A 552 -1.57 14.87 12.22
C GLY A 552 -2.74 15.82 12.18
N VAL A 553 -2.59 16.90 11.39
CA VAL A 553 -3.62 17.91 11.16
C VAL A 553 -4.08 17.88 9.73
N PHE A 554 -5.39 17.84 9.55
CA PHE A 554 -6.06 17.94 8.26
C PHE A 554 -6.99 19.14 8.29
N VAL A 555 -6.79 20.07 7.41
CA VAL A 555 -7.66 21.26 7.30
C VAL A 555 -8.32 21.26 5.94
N THR A 556 -9.63 21.47 5.92
CA THR A 556 -10.40 21.70 4.69
C THR A 556 -11.13 23.03 4.75
N GLU A 557 -10.90 23.86 3.73
CA GLU A 557 -11.70 25.08 3.52
C GLU A 557 -13.13 24.73 3.04
N ASP A 558 -13.31 23.56 2.40
CA ASP A 558 -14.60 23.08 1.95
C ASP A 558 -15.11 21.96 2.87
N PRO A 559 -16.05 22.26 3.78
CA PRO A 559 -16.60 21.27 4.70
C PRO A 559 -17.26 20.06 4.00
N ALA A 560 -17.67 20.19 2.74
CA ALA A 560 -18.22 19.06 1.99
C ALA A 560 -17.21 17.91 1.77
N LYS A 561 -15.90 18.21 1.87
CA LYS A 561 -14.79 17.24 1.73
C LYS A 561 -14.39 16.53 3.02
N ILE A 562 -15.06 16.81 4.15
CA ILE A 562 -14.73 16.20 5.46
C ILE A 562 -14.70 14.68 5.39
N GLY A 563 -15.60 14.06 4.61
CA GLY A 563 -15.67 12.61 4.48
C GLY A 563 -14.37 11.99 3.94
N ASP A 564 -13.78 12.59 2.92
CA ASP A 564 -12.53 12.13 2.32
C ASP A 564 -11.35 12.39 3.27
N ILE A 565 -11.33 13.55 3.92
CA ILE A 565 -10.30 13.92 4.89
C ILE A 565 -10.35 13.05 6.13
N PHE A 566 -11.54 12.68 6.60
CA PHE A 566 -11.71 11.77 7.73
C PHE A 566 -11.06 10.40 7.45
N LEU A 567 -11.20 9.90 6.22
CA LEU A 567 -10.54 8.65 5.81
C LEU A 567 -9.01 8.80 5.77
N GLN A 568 -8.50 9.90 5.22
CA GLN A 568 -7.06 10.21 5.23
C GLN A 568 -6.51 10.35 6.65
N ALA A 569 -7.24 11.04 7.52
CA ALA A 569 -6.89 11.23 8.92
C ALA A 569 -6.79 9.91 9.69
N ILE A 570 -7.71 8.98 9.45
CA ILE A 570 -7.70 7.65 10.05
C ILE A 570 -6.55 6.79 9.50
N ALA A 571 -6.15 7.02 8.27
CA ALA A 571 -5.11 6.25 7.59
C ALA A 571 -3.66 6.63 7.98
N LEU A 572 -3.42 7.83 8.51
CA LEU A 572 -2.09 8.29 8.96
C LEU A 572 -1.55 7.58 10.21
N ARG A 573 -2.11 6.46 10.58
CA ARG A 573 -1.73 5.76 11.80
C ARG A 573 -0.43 4.99 11.59
N PRO A 574 0.61 5.15 12.43
CA PRO A 574 1.72 4.20 12.45
C PRO A 574 1.18 2.83 12.82
N ALA A 575 1.75 1.79 12.19
CA ALA A 575 1.53 0.42 12.62
C ALA A 575 1.81 0.33 14.13
N ALA A 576 0.93 -0.36 14.87
CA ALA A 576 1.16 -0.60 16.28
C ALA A 576 2.55 -1.22 16.45
N PRO A 577 3.36 -0.77 17.44
CA PRO A 577 4.60 -1.45 17.74
C PRO A 577 4.27 -2.90 18.11
N GLY A 578 4.84 -3.85 17.33
CA GLY A 578 4.72 -5.28 17.57
C GLY A 578 5.48 -5.68 18.84
#